data_31b528469ffc89bb3916f10bc0771341
#
_entry.id   31b528469ffc89bb3916f10bc0771341
#
_cell.length_a   1.000
_cell.length_b   1.000
_cell.length_c   1.000
_cell.angle_alpha   90.00
_cell.angle_beta   90.00
_cell.angle_gamma   90.00
#
_symmetry.space_group_name_H-M   'P 1'
#
loop_
_entity.id
_entity.type
_entity.pdbx_description
1 polymer ?
#
loop_
_entity_poly.entity_id
_entity_poly.type
_entity_poly.pdbx_seq_one_letter_code
_entity_poly.pdbx_strand_id
1 'polypeptide(L)'
;MTVHEFGKDNKNVVVLIHPALVMWDYFEYVIPLLQEKYRVIVPALPGYDEDKPGDFTSVEEIAAELARWLAAHGIKEIGGIYGCSMGGAIVTRFLADQRIRVRAAVIDGGITPYQLPWIATRCIAVRDFLMIYMGKLGGIKLLEKAFATDDYSEEDLQYVAKVLCFVSAKTVWRTFESCNNYKMPMDFQSGCKTIEYWYAQAEKKARKLDIAYIRNHFPQAVFKAFENVGHGGLAALKPELLVAELERVMGGKEER
;
A
#
# COMPACT_ATOMS: atom_id res chain seq x y z
N MET A 1 1.83 11.56 -11.75
CA MET A 1 0.80 11.19 -10.75
C MET A 1 0.37 12.46 -10.03
N THR A 2 -0.89 12.57 -9.67
CA THR A 2 -1.40 13.62 -8.78
C THR A 2 -0.97 13.30 -7.36
N VAL A 3 -0.68 14.33 -6.55
CA VAL A 3 -0.29 14.14 -5.16
C VAL A 3 -1.08 15.10 -4.28
N HIS A 4 -1.81 14.55 -3.34
CA HIS A 4 -2.58 15.30 -2.35
C HIS A 4 -1.70 15.56 -1.13
N GLU A 5 -1.75 16.79 -0.63
CA GLU A 5 -0.95 17.20 0.51
C GLU A 5 -1.82 17.88 1.57
N PHE A 6 -1.65 17.45 2.82
CA PHE A 6 -2.36 17.97 3.98
C PHE A 6 -1.37 18.33 5.07
N GLY A 7 -1.72 19.29 5.95
CA GLY A 7 -0.84 19.71 7.04
C GLY A 7 0.50 20.28 6.55
N LYS A 8 0.51 21.07 5.48
CA LYS A 8 1.71 21.53 4.74
C LYS A 8 2.72 22.29 5.61
N ASP A 9 2.27 22.91 6.70
CA ASP A 9 3.14 23.69 7.60
C ASP A 9 3.98 22.79 8.53
N ASN A 10 3.65 21.51 8.62
CA ASN A 10 4.37 20.55 9.42
C ASN A 10 5.68 20.11 8.75
N LYS A 11 6.74 20.02 9.54
CA LYS A 11 8.08 19.62 9.05
C LYS A 11 8.23 18.11 8.87
N ASN A 12 7.54 17.32 9.69
CA ASN A 12 7.62 15.87 9.65
C ASN A 12 6.70 15.33 8.54
N VAL A 13 7.28 14.72 7.54
CA VAL A 13 6.55 14.20 6.36
C VAL A 13 6.18 12.74 6.56
N VAL A 14 4.92 12.40 6.29
CA VAL A 14 4.40 11.02 6.23
C VAL A 14 3.78 10.79 4.86
N VAL A 15 4.13 9.68 4.24
CA VAL A 15 3.58 9.25 2.95
C VAL A 15 2.65 8.06 3.15
N LEU A 16 1.43 8.13 2.61
CA LEU A 16 0.44 7.06 2.66
C LEU A 16 0.13 6.56 1.25
N ILE A 17 0.28 5.25 1.01
CA ILE A 17 0.07 4.62 -0.29
C ILE A 17 -1.06 3.59 -0.20
N HIS A 18 -2.14 3.85 -0.94
CA HIS A 18 -3.37 3.05 -0.89
C HIS A 18 -3.24 1.67 -1.54
N PRO A 19 -4.09 0.70 -1.15
CA PRO A 19 -4.17 -0.60 -1.81
C PRO A 19 -4.84 -0.52 -3.19
N ALA A 20 -4.91 -1.64 -3.90
CA ALA A 20 -5.71 -1.77 -5.11
C ALA A 20 -7.21 -1.68 -4.80
N LEU A 21 -8.02 -1.34 -5.79
CA LEU A 21 -9.49 -1.27 -5.75
C LEU A 21 -10.07 -0.13 -4.90
N VAL A 22 -9.23 0.76 -4.41
CA VAL A 22 -9.57 2.02 -3.76
C VAL A 22 -8.72 3.13 -4.34
N MET A 23 -9.01 4.39 -4.02
CA MET A 23 -8.25 5.56 -4.45
C MET A 23 -7.54 6.21 -3.26
N TRP A 24 -6.98 7.40 -3.47
CA TRP A 24 -6.26 8.11 -2.43
C TRP A 24 -7.14 8.47 -1.21
N ASP A 25 -8.43 8.65 -1.41
CA ASP A 25 -9.45 8.93 -0.38
C ASP A 25 -9.75 7.75 0.56
N TYR A 26 -9.20 6.56 0.29
CA TYR A 26 -9.14 5.46 1.26
C TYR A 26 -8.59 5.89 2.63
N PHE A 27 -7.82 6.96 2.67
CA PHE A 27 -7.27 7.53 3.90
C PHE A 27 -8.08 8.70 4.46
N GLU A 28 -9.32 8.92 4.03
CA GLU A 28 -10.15 10.07 4.44
C GLU A 28 -10.32 10.18 5.96
N TYR A 29 -10.41 9.05 6.68
CA TYR A 29 -10.50 9.05 8.16
C TYR A 29 -9.13 9.13 8.85
N VAL A 30 -8.06 8.81 8.17
CA VAL A 30 -6.68 8.83 8.70
C VAL A 30 -6.03 10.20 8.56
N ILE A 31 -6.27 10.86 7.43
CA ILE A 31 -5.68 12.16 7.11
C ILE A 31 -5.97 13.23 8.18
N PRO A 32 -7.23 13.43 8.64
CA PRO A 32 -7.53 14.43 9.65
C PRO A 32 -6.76 14.24 10.97
N LEU A 33 -6.52 12.98 11.34
CA LEU A 33 -5.81 12.63 12.57
C LEU A 33 -4.28 12.87 12.45
N LEU A 34 -3.70 12.65 11.27
CA LEU A 34 -2.27 12.83 11.06
C LEU A 34 -1.89 14.26 10.71
N GLN A 35 -2.71 15.02 9.97
CA GLN A 35 -2.37 16.33 9.44
C GLN A 35 -2.13 17.41 10.52
N GLU A 36 -2.59 17.16 11.75
CA GLU A 36 -2.34 18.05 12.88
C GLU A 36 -0.85 18.10 13.28
N LYS A 37 -0.13 16.99 13.07
CA LYS A 37 1.27 16.81 13.49
C LYS A 37 2.23 16.60 12.33
N TYR A 38 1.71 16.14 11.18
CA TYR A 38 2.52 15.71 10.04
C TYR A 38 2.08 16.40 8.75
N ARG A 39 3.04 16.63 7.87
CA ARG A 39 2.75 16.87 6.46
C ARG A 39 2.45 15.54 5.80
N VAL A 40 1.17 15.30 5.53
CA VAL A 40 0.67 14.04 4.97
C VAL A 40 0.67 14.15 3.45
N ILE A 41 1.33 13.21 2.79
CA ILE A 41 1.45 13.11 1.34
C ILE A 41 0.76 11.83 0.90
N VAL A 42 -0.26 11.96 0.05
CA VAL A 42 -1.04 10.83 -0.47
C VAL A 42 -1.01 10.88 -1.99
N PRO A 43 -0.22 10.04 -2.66
CA PRO A 43 -0.23 9.96 -4.11
C PRO A 43 -1.51 9.26 -4.60
N ALA A 44 -2.21 9.89 -5.55
CA ALA A 44 -3.22 9.24 -6.39
C ALA A 44 -2.48 8.42 -7.45
N LEU A 45 -2.55 7.10 -7.34
CA LEU A 45 -1.75 6.21 -8.18
C LEU A 45 -2.28 6.16 -9.62
N PRO A 46 -1.40 6.07 -10.63
CA PRO A 46 -1.82 5.92 -12.02
C PRO A 46 -2.83 4.78 -12.22
N GLY A 47 -3.93 5.06 -12.89
CA GLY A 47 -5.03 4.11 -13.07
C GLY A 47 -6.07 4.09 -11.95
N TYR A 48 -5.78 4.79 -10.83
CA TYR A 48 -6.65 4.98 -9.66
C TYR A 48 -6.83 6.48 -9.32
N ASP A 49 -6.68 7.35 -10.31
CA ASP A 49 -6.76 8.81 -10.20
C ASP A 49 -7.88 9.32 -11.10
N GLU A 50 -9.01 9.76 -10.51
CA GLU A 50 -10.17 10.29 -11.26
C GLU A 50 -9.82 11.61 -11.95
N ASP A 51 -8.94 12.43 -11.37
CA ASP A 51 -8.53 13.73 -11.90
C ASP A 51 -7.56 13.58 -13.08
N LYS A 52 -6.83 12.45 -13.12
CA LYS A 52 -5.88 12.15 -14.19
C LYS A 52 -6.07 10.71 -14.70
N PRO A 53 -7.12 10.45 -15.48
CA PRO A 53 -7.37 9.14 -16.04
C PRO A 53 -6.17 8.58 -16.79
N GLY A 54 -5.90 7.29 -16.59
CA GLY A 54 -4.79 6.59 -17.20
C GLY A 54 -4.78 5.12 -16.83
N ASP A 55 -3.66 4.45 -17.04
CA ASP A 55 -3.49 3.07 -16.61
C ASP A 55 -2.39 2.95 -15.56
N PHE A 56 -2.51 1.97 -14.68
CA PHE A 56 -1.43 1.56 -13.79
C PHE A 56 -0.17 1.24 -14.61
N THR A 57 0.97 1.71 -14.14
CA THR A 57 2.25 1.50 -14.84
C THR A 57 2.97 0.27 -14.31
N SER A 58 3.79 0.42 -13.29
CA SER A 58 4.41 -0.67 -12.55
C SER A 58 4.81 -0.21 -11.15
N VAL A 59 5.05 -1.15 -10.25
CA VAL A 59 5.54 -0.88 -8.89
C VAL A 59 6.84 -0.07 -8.94
N GLU A 60 7.75 -0.43 -9.83
CA GLU A 60 9.06 0.23 -10.00
C GLU A 60 8.91 1.67 -10.46
N GLU A 61 8.05 1.89 -11.46
CA GLU A 61 7.88 3.22 -12.04
C GLU A 61 7.19 4.16 -11.06
N ILE A 62 6.17 3.68 -10.34
CA ILE A 62 5.46 4.46 -9.32
C ILE A 62 6.41 4.80 -8.16
N ALA A 63 7.19 3.85 -7.66
CA ALA A 63 8.18 4.12 -6.62
C ALA A 63 9.21 5.18 -7.07
N ALA A 64 9.67 5.09 -8.31
CA ALA A 64 10.60 6.07 -8.89
C ALA A 64 9.94 7.45 -9.11
N GLU A 65 8.67 7.49 -9.53
CA GLU A 65 7.92 8.74 -9.73
C GLU A 65 7.67 9.45 -8.40
N LEU A 66 7.29 8.71 -7.35
CA LEU A 66 7.14 9.25 -6.00
C LEU A 66 8.45 9.84 -5.49
N ALA A 67 9.57 9.13 -5.67
CA ALA A 67 10.87 9.63 -5.26
C ALA A 67 11.28 10.90 -6.02
N ARG A 68 11.01 10.97 -7.33
CA ARG A 68 11.24 12.18 -8.14
C ARG A 68 10.37 13.34 -7.67
N TRP A 69 9.10 13.07 -7.36
CA TRP A 69 8.18 14.10 -6.88
C TRP A 69 8.66 14.68 -5.54
N LEU A 70 9.02 13.83 -4.57
CA LEU A 70 9.55 14.24 -3.27
C LEU A 70 10.82 15.09 -3.43
N ALA A 71 11.77 14.64 -4.26
CA ALA A 71 13.00 15.37 -4.53
C ALA A 71 12.75 16.74 -5.17
N ALA A 72 11.83 16.83 -6.13
CA ALA A 72 11.45 18.08 -6.79
C ALA A 72 10.81 19.09 -5.82
N HIS A 73 10.18 18.61 -4.73
CA HIS A 73 9.63 19.45 -3.66
C HIS A 73 10.61 19.66 -2.49
N GLY A 74 11.90 19.37 -2.69
CA GLY A 74 12.94 19.58 -1.69
C GLY A 74 12.93 18.60 -0.53
N ILE A 75 12.11 17.54 -0.58
CA ILE A 75 11.96 16.54 0.46
C ILE A 75 13.02 15.45 0.25
N LYS A 76 14.09 15.49 1.04
CA LYS A 76 15.21 14.53 0.99
C LYS A 76 15.06 13.41 2.02
N GLU A 77 14.22 13.62 3.02
CA GLU A 77 13.93 12.67 4.10
C GLU A 77 12.45 12.73 4.47
N ILE A 78 11.87 11.58 4.75
CA ILE A 78 10.51 11.44 5.27
C ILE A 78 10.53 10.73 6.63
N GLY A 79 9.64 11.18 7.53
CA GLY A 79 9.48 10.61 8.86
C GLY A 79 8.92 9.19 8.82
N GLY A 80 7.92 8.98 7.98
CA GLY A 80 7.27 7.69 7.81
C GLY A 80 6.74 7.46 6.40
N ILE A 81 6.67 6.19 6.02
CA ILE A 81 5.94 5.73 4.84
C ILE A 81 5.09 4.52 5.21
N TYR A 82 3.82 4.55 4.83
CA TYR A 82 2.88 3.45 4.99
C TYR A 82 2.37 3.03 3.62
N GLY A 83 2.25 1.74 3.39
CA GLY A 83 1.59 1.23 2.21
C GLY A 83 0.87 -0.08 2.48
N CYS A 84 -0.39 -0.15 2.03
CA CYS A 84 -1.22 -1.33 2.18
C CYS A 84 -1.27 -2.12 0.87
N SER A 85 -1.15 -3.45 0.94
CA SER A 85 -1.31 -4.35 -0.22
C SER A 85 -0.43 -3.95 -1.41
N MET A 86 -1.02 -3.47 -2.52
CA MET A 86 -0.33 -2.86 -3.65
C MET A 86 0.59 -1.71 -3.19
N GLY A 87 0.09 -0.84 -2.29
CA GLY A 87 0.89 0.23 -1.68
C GLY A 87 2.09 -0.31 -0.93
N GLY A 88 1.95 -1.47 -0.26
CA GLY A 88 3.05 -2.15 0.41
C GLY A 88 4.11 -2.68 -0.55
N ALA A 89 3.73 -3.14 -1.74
CA ALA A 89 4.68 -3.49 -2.80
C ALA A 89 5.50 -2.26 -3.25
N ILE A 90 4.82 -1.12 -3.42
CA ILE A 90 5.47 0.15 -3.78
C ILE A 90 6.43 0.61 -2.68
N VAL A 91 6.03 0.52 -1.39
CA VAL A 91 6.90 0.82 -0.25
C VAL A 91 8.13 -0.08 -0.24
N THR A 92 7.95 -1.39 -0.43
CA THR A 92 9.05 -2.36 -0.47
C THR A 92 10.08 -1.98 -1.54
N ARG A 93 9.61 -1.64 -2.74
CA ARG A 93 10.48 -1.20 -3.83
C ARG A 93 11.12 0.16 -3.55
N PHE A 94 10.37 1.11 -3.01
CA PHE A 94 10.87 2.43 -2.67
C PHE A 94 12.01 2.39 -1.66
N LEU A 95 11.90 1.52 -0.65
CA LEU A 95 12.95 1.29 0.35
C LEU A 95 14.24 0.73 -0.25
N ALA A 96 14.12 -0.13 -1.26
CA ALA A 96 15.26 -0.70 -1.96
C ALA A 96 15.97 0.28 -2.90
N ASP A 97 15.23 1.22 -3.49
CA ASP A 97 15.79 2.24 -4.39
C ASP A 97 16.62 3.31 -3.65
N GLN A 98 16.40 3.52 -2.35
CA GLN A 98 17.15 4.42 -1.45
C GLN A 98 17.34 5.86 -1.96
N ARG A 99 16.44 6.35 -2.81
CA ARG A 99 16.53 7.71 -3.40
C ARG A 99 16.16 8.81 -2.42
N ILE A 100 15.29 8.48 -1.45
CA ILE A 100 14.84 9.35 -0.38
C ILE A 100 15.11 8.62 0.92
N ARG A 101 15.63 9.33 1.93
CA ARG A 101 15.83 8.76 3.26
C ARG A 101 14.47 8.54 3.93
N VAL A 102 14.27 7.33 4.47
CA VAL A 102 13.07 6.94 5.20
C VAL A 102 13.46 6.58 6.62
N ARG A 103 12.87 7.23 7.63
CA ARG A 103 13.15 6.91 9.04
C ARG A 103 12.40 5.67 9.49
N ALA A 104 11.12 5.59 9.17
CA ALA A 104 10.26 4.47 9.53
C ALA A 104 9.38 4.05 8.36
N ALA A 105 9.15 2.75 8.22
CA ALA A 105 8.32 2.20 7.16
C ALA A 105 7.38 1.11 7.69
N VAL A 106 6.16 1.13 7.20
CA VAL A 106 5.14 0.10 7.46
C VAL A 106 4.68 -0.48 6.13
N ILE A 107 4.78 -1.79 6.01
CA ILE A 107 4.32 -2.58 4.87
C ILE A 107 3.15 -3.43 5.37
N ASP A 108 1.91 -2.98 5.11
CA ASP A 108 0.71 -3.62 5.61
C ASP A 108 0.11 -4.57 4.57
N GLY A 109 0.23 -5.88 4.80
CA GLY A 109 -0.19 -6.92 3.88
C GLY A 109 0.43 -6.80 2.49
N GLY A 110 1.59 -6.11 2.40
CA GLY A 110 2.23 -5.79 1.12
C GLY A 110 2.66 -7.02 0.36
N ILE A 111 2.35 -7.01 -0.95
CA ILE A 111 2.74 -8.08 -1.87
C ILE A 111 4.23 -7.93 -2.17
N THR A 112 4.99 -9.00 -2.01
CA THR A 112 6.42 -9.05 -2.36
C THR A 112 6.63 -9.75 -3.70
N PRO A 113 7.77 -9.51 -4.40
CA PRO A 113 8.03 -10.22 -5.64
C PRO A 113 8.22 -11.71 -5.33
N TYR A 114 7.30 -12.53 -5.81
CA TYR A 114 7.34 -13.96 -5.54
C TYR A 114 8.56 -14.61 -6.22
N GLN A 115 9.39 -15.28 -5.43
CA GLN A 115 10.51 -16.07 -5.93
C GLN A 115 10.02 -17.46 -6.42
N LEU A 116 8.96 -17.45 -7.23
CA LEU A 116 8.39 -18.63 -7.84
C LEU A 116 8.78 -18.71 -9.33
N PRO A 117 8.73 -19.88 -9.95
CA PRO A 117 8.90 -20.02 -11.38
C PRO A 117 7.94 -19.08 -12.14
N TRP A 118 8.40 -18.50 -13.23
CA TRP A 118 7.65 -17.51 -14.01
C TRP A 118 6.21 -17.95 -14.35
N ILE A 119 6.02 -19.22 -14.74
CA ILE A 119 4.68 -19.77 -15.04
C ILE A 119 3.76 -19.69 -13.81
N ALA A 120 4.28 -20.02 -12.61
CA ALA A 120 3.48 -19.98 -11.40
C ALA A 120 3.04 -18.56 -11.05
N THR A 121 3.93 -17.56 -11.18
CA THR A 121 3.58 -16.15 -10.96
C THR A 121 2.55 -15.64 -11.96
N ARG A 122 2.60 -16.11 -13.22
CA ARG A 122 1.60 -15.78 -14.24
C ARG A 122 0.24 -16.41 -13.93
N CYS A 123 0.21 -17.65 -13.47
CA CYS A 123 -1.05 -18.29 -13.05
C CYS A 123 -1.70 -17.53 -11.88
N ILE A 124 -0.90 -17.07 -10.92
CA ILE A 124 -1.39 -16.22 -9.81
C ILE A 124 -1.97 -14.92 -10.35
N ALA A 125 -1.23 -14.20 -11.21
CA ALA A 125 -1.70 -12.93 -11.79
C ALA A 125 -2.99 -13.10 -12.61
N VAL A 126 -3.11 -14.18 -13.39
CA VAL A 126 -4.34 -14.49 -14.15
C VAL A 126 -5.51 -14.78 -13.21
N ARG A 127 -5.30 -15.58 -12.17
CA ARG A 127 -6.31 -15.88 -11.15
C ARG A 127 -6.84 -14.58 -10.52
N ASP A 128 -5.94 -13.72 -10.05
CA ASP A 128 -6.28 -12.49 -9.36
C ASP A 128 -6.98 -11.51 -10.32
N PHE A 129 -6.49 -11.39 -11.56
CA PHE A 129 -7.16 -10.61 -12.60
C PHE A 129 -8.59 -11.10 -12.86
N LEU A 130 -8.78 -12.41 -13.07
CA LEU A 130 -10.10 -12.97 -13.34
C LEU A 130 -11.05 -12.76 -12.16
N MET A 131 -10.57 -12.94 -10.93
CA MET A 131 -11.37 -12.74 -9.72
C MET A 131 -11.90 -11.29 -9.65
N ILE A 132 -11.03 -10.31 -9.83
CA ILE A 132 -11.40 -8.89 -9.78
C ILE A 132 -12.24 -8.49 -10.98
N TYR A 133 -11.90 -8.97 -12.18
CA TYR A 133 -12.66 -8.66 -13.38
C TYR A 133 -14.08 -9.23 -13.33
N MET A 134 -14.27 -10.40 -12.74
CA MET A 134 -15.59 -10.95 -12.45
C MET A 134 -16.35 -10.08 -11.45
N GLY A 135 -15.69 -9.58 -10.41
CA GLY A 135 -16.27 -8.59 -9.48
C GLY A 135 -16.76 -7.33 -10.21
N LYS A 136 -15.94 -6.81 -11.14
CA LYS A 136 -16.33 -5.68 -12.00
C LYS A 136 -17.59 -5.96 -12.84
N LEU A 137 -17.71 -7.16 -13.42
CA LEU A 137 -18.87 -7.55 -14.24
C LEU A 137 -20.11 -7.87 -13.40
N GLY A 138 -19.94 -8.45 -12.22
CA GLY A 138 -21.01 -8.87 -11.33
C GLY A 138 -21.61 -7.74 -10.49
N GLY A 139 -20.91 -6.59 -10.43
CA GLY A 139 -21.34 -5.42 -9.67
C GLY A 139 -21.48 -5.66 -8.18
N ILE A 140 -22.26 -4.81 -7.50
CA ILE A 140 -22.40 -4.77 -6.05
C ILE A 140 -22.84 -6.11 -5.45
N LYS A 141 -23.76 -6.84 -6.10
CA LYS A 141 -24.27 -8.13 -5.59
C LYS A 141 -23.20 -9.21 -5.47
N LEU A 142 -22.20 -9.19 -6.35
CA LEU A 142 -21.09 -10.12 -6.26
C LEU A 142 -20.09 -9.67 -5.19
N LEU A 143 -19.91 -8.36 -5.02
CA LEU A 143 -19.07 -7.78 -3.97
C LEU A 143 -19.66 -8.06 -2.58
N GLU A 144 -20.95 -7.86 -2.38
CA GLU A 144 -21.67 -8.22 -1.14
C GLU A 144 -21.41 -9.69 -0.75
N LYS A 145 -21.46 -10.60 -1.72
CA LYS A 145 -21.19 -12.01 -1.49
C LYS A 145 -19.73 -12.31 -1.22
N ALA A 146 -18.81 -11.58 -1.86
CA ALA A 146 -17.36 -11.77 -1.72
C ALA A 146 -16.82 -11.14 -0.42
N PHE A 147 -17.41 -10.01 -0.01
CA PHE A 147 -17.09 -9.27 1.21
C PHE A 147 -18.18 -9.46 2.30
N ALA A 148 -18.86 -10.63 2.29
CA ALA A 148 -19.90 -10.97 3.26
C ALA A 148 -19.35 -11.13 4.68
N THR A 149 -18.69 -10.09 5.17
CA THR A 149 -18.34 -9.89 6.57
C THR A 149 -19.15 -8.70 7.05
N ASP A 150 -19.70 -8.77 8.25
CA ASP A 150 -20.48 -7.69 8.88
C ASP A 150 -19.64 -6.41 9.13
N ASP A 151 -18.40 -6.38 8.62
CA ASP A 151 -17.42 -5.32 8.87
C ASP A 151 -17.53 -4.15 7.88
N TYR A 152 -18.10 -4.35 6.68
CA TYR A 152 -18.20 -3.32 5.63
C TYR A 152 -19.63 -2.83 5.46
N SER A 153 -19.81 -1.52 5.45
CA SER A 153 -21.09 -0.88 5.18
C SER A 153 -21.51 -1.02 3.71
N GLU A 154 -22.77 -0.76 3.42
CA GLU A 154 -23.26 -0.68 2.03
C GLU A 154 -22.55 0.44 1.25
N GLU A 155 -22.19 1.54 1.94
CA GLU A 155 -21.45 2.67 1.36
C GLU A 155 -20.02 2.25 0.94
N ASP A 156 -19.33 1.45 1.77
CA ASP A 156 -18.01 0.90 1.44
C ASP A 156 -18.07 0.02 0.19
N LEU A 157 -19.09 -0.83 0.09
CA LEU A 157 -19.29 -1.70 -1.08
C LEU A 157 -19.63 -0.90 -2.35
N GLN A 158 -20.43 0.15 -2.22
CA GLN A 158 -20.75 1.08 -3.32
C GLN A 158 -19.50 1.82 -3.78
N TYR A 159 -18.65 2.26 -2.85
CA TYR A 159 -17.37 2.89 -3.16
C TYR A 159 -16.45 1.93 -3.95
N VAL A 160 -16.26 0.71 -3.48
CA VAL A 160 -15.46 -0.30 -4.21
C VAL A 160 -16.06 -0.59 -5.58
N ALA A 161 -17.38 -0.68 -5.70
CA ALA A 161 -18.05 -0.88 -6.99
C ALA A 161 -17.80 0.31 -7.95
N LYS A 162 -17.85 1.55 -7.44
CA LYS A 162 -17.51 2.76 -8.22
C LYS A 162 -16.08 2.69 -8.74
N VAL A 163 -15.11 2.38 -7.87
CA VAL A 163 -13.70 2.26 -8.26
C VAL A 163 -13.50 1.16 -9.30
N LEU A 164 -14.13 0.00 -9.11
CA LEU A 164 -14.09 -1.10 -10.10
C LEU A 164 -14.67 -0.71 -11.47
N CYS A 165 -15.72 0.11 -11.49
CA CYS A 165 -16.26 0.64 -12.74
C CYS A 165 -15.26 1.60 -13.42
N PHE A 166 -14.58 2.42 -12.65
CA PHE A 166 -13.60 3.39 -13.14
C PHE A 166 -12.36 2.74 -13.71
N VAL A 167 -11.71 1.82 -12.95
CA VAL A 167 -10.43 1.23 -13.36
C VAL A 167 -10.56 0.41 -14.65
N SER A 168 -9.60 0.58 -15.55
CA SER A 168 -9.57 -0.20 -16.81
C SER A 168 -9.18 -1.66 -16.55
N ALA A 169 -9.60 -2.57 -17.44
CA ALA A 169 -9.11 -3.96 -17.41
C ALA A 169 -7.57 -4.05 -17.46
N LYS A 170 -6.95 -3.12 -18.18
CA LYS A 170 -5.49 -3.01 -18.30
C LYS A 170 -4.85 -2.58 -16.97
N THR A 171 -5.47 -1.67 -16.23
CA THR A 171 -5.05 -1.30 -14.87
C THR A 171 -5.14 -2.51 -13.95
N VAL A 172 -6.26 -3.22 -13.92
CA VAL A 172 -6.42 -4.44 -13.11
C VAL A 172 -5.32 -5.45 -13.43
N TRP A 173 -5.11 -5.76 -14.72
CA TRP A 173 -4.05 -6.69 -15.14
C TRP A 173 -2.67 -6.25 -14.67
N ARG A 174 -2.29 -4.99 -14.97
CA ARG A 174 -0.97 -4.46 -14.63
C ARG A 174 -0.72 -4.39 -13.14
N THR A 175 -1.74 -4.06 -12.35
CA THR A 175 -1.64 -4.05 -10.89
C THR A 175 -1.21 -5.41 -10.36
N PHE A 176 -1.93 -6.47 -10.70
CA PHE A 176 -1.62 -7.80 -10.15
C PHE A 176 -0.36 -8.41 -10.79
N GLU A 177 -0.17 -8.21 -12.08
CA GLU A 177 1.03 -8.66 -12.77
C GLU A 177 2.28 -8.00 -12.18
N SER A 178 2.27 -6.68 -12.02
CA SER A 178 3.40 -5.95 -11.48
C SER A 178 3.63 -6.27 -10.00
N CYS A 179 2.60 -6.22 -9.15
CA CYS A 179 2.76 -6.50 -7.72
C CYS A 179 3.38 -7.88 -7.43
N ASN A 180 3.08 -8.89 -8.25
CA ASN A 180 3.61 -10.23 -8.07
C ASN A 180 5.00 -10.43 -8.72
N ASN A 181 5.43 -9.53 -9.60
CA ASN A 181 6.60 -9.75 -10.46
C ASN A 181 7.57 -8.56 -10.53
N TYR A 182 7.37 -7.49 -9.72
CA TYR A 182 8.29 -6.36 -9.75
C TYR A 182 9.72 -6.77 -9.43
N LYS A 183 10.66 -6.07 -10.04
CA LYS A 183 12.08 -6.36 -9.87
C LYS A 183 12.62 -5.55 -8.71
N MET A 184 13.46 -6.18 -7.92
CA MET A 184 14.24 -5.52 -6.87
C MET A 184 15.66 -5.25 -7.40
N PRO A 185 16.32 -4.16 -6.97
CA PRO A 185 17.75 -3.98 -7.26
C PRO A 185 18.56 -5.16 -6.73
N MET A 186 19.63 -5.53 -7.42
CA MET A 186 20.56 -6.54 -6.92
C MET A 186 21.27 -6.00 -5.67
N ASP A 187 21.45 -6.85 -4.67
CA ASP A 187 22.24 -6.57 -3.46
C ASP A 187 21.84 -5.29 -2.72
N PHE A 188 20.55 -4.91 -2.76
CA PHE A 188 20.08 -3.75 -2.05
C PHE A 188 20.13 -3.97 -0.52
N GLN A 189 20.45 -2.90 0.20
CA GLN A 189 20.32 -2.84 1.64
C GLN A 189 19.50 -1.59 1.98
N SER A 190 18.38 -1.77 2.66
CA SER A 190 17.58 -0.61 3.06
C SER A 190 18.27 0.18 4.17
N GLY A 191 18.44 1.48 3.95
CA GLY A 191 18.89 2.42 4.96
C GLY A 191 17.83 2.75 6.03
N CYS A 192 16.60 2.28 5.88
CA CYS A 192 15.54 2.45 6.84
C CYS A 192 15.76 1.55 8.05
N LYS A 193 15.90 2.16 9.24
CA LYS A 193 16.19 1.42 10.48
C LYS A 193 14.95 0.75 11.07
N THR A 194 13.81 1.41 11.01
CA THR A 194 12.55 0.93 11.58
C THR A 194 11.63 0.48 10.44
N ILE A 195 11.48 -0.82 10.28
CA ILE A 195 10.59 -1.42 9.29
C ILE A 195 9.65 -2.38 10.02
N GLU A 196 8.35 -2.24 9.80
CA GLU A 196 7.39 -3.21 10.27
C GLU A 196 6.59 -3.79 9.10
N TYR A 197 6.41 -5.11 9.12
CA TYR A 197 5.49 -5.80 8.23
C TYR A 197 4.25 -6.19 9.03
N TRP A 198 3.13 -5.58 8.67
CA TRP A 198 1.84 -5.80 9.31
C TRP A 198 0.98 -6.75 8.47
N TYR A 199 0.09 -7.47 9.11
CA TYR A 199 -0.87 -8.33 8.42
C TYR A 199 -2.07 -8.65 9.33
N ALA A 200 -3.23 -8.90 8.73
CA ALA A 200 -4.36 -9.45 9.46
C ALA A 200 -4.04 -10.88 9.93
N GLN A 201 -4.35 -11.22 11.16
CA GLN A 201 -4.05 -12.56 11.71
C GLN A 201 -4.66 -13.68 10.86
N ALA A 202 -5.87 -13.46 10.33
CA ALA A 202 -6.54 -14.41 9.44
C ALA A 202 -5.77 -14.66 8.13
N GLU A 203 -4.97 -13.68 7.66
CA GLU A 203 -4.19 -13.77 6.42
C GLU A 203 -2.81 -14.39 6.60
N LYS A 204 -2.37 -14.67 7.82
CA LYS A 204 -1.00 -15.16 8.12
C LYS A 204 -0.54 -16.29 7.19
N LYS A 205 -1.46 -17.23 6.90
CA LYS A 205 -1.16 -18.37 6.00
C LYS A 205 -0.98 -17.90 4.54
N ALA A 206 -1.81 -16.98 4.08
CA ALA A 206 -1.74 -16.44 2.73
C ALA A 206 -0.48 -15.57 2.55
N ARG A 207 -0.07 -14.81 3.58
CA ARG A 207 1.13 -13.95 3.58
C ARG A 207 2.45 -14.71 3.85
N LYS A 208 2.44 -16.04 3.90
CA LYS A 208 3.64 -16.81 4.24
C LYS A 208 4.85 -16.50 3.36
N LEU A 209 4.64 -16.35 2.05
CA LEU A 209 5.72 -16.03 1.10
C LEU A 209 6.22 -14.59 1.31
N ASP A 210 5.31 -13.64 1.50
CA ASP A 210 5.64 -12.25 1.75
C ASP A 210 6.43 -12.09 3.06
N ILE A 211 5.98 -12.72 4.14
CA ILE A 211 6.67 -12.73 5.44
C ILE A 211 8.08 -13.33 5.29
N ALA A 212 8.24 -14.41 4.56
CA ALA A 212 9.54 -15.02 4.32
C ALA A 212 10.45 -14.10 3.50
N TYR A 213 9.90 -13.47 2.45
CA TYR A 213 10.65 -12.51 1.63
C TYR A 213 11.15 -11.33 2.46
N ILE A 214 10.26 -10.67 3.20
CA ILE A 214 10.62 -9.52 4.04
C ILE A 214 11.68 -9.92 5.08
N ARG A 215 11.52 -11.06 5.75
CA ARG A 215 12.50 -11.55 6.72
C ARG A 215 13.91 -11.74 6.12
N ASN A 216 13.98 -12.20 4.88
CA ASN A 216 15.25 -12.48 4.23
C ASN A 216 15.94 -11.21 3.68
N HIS A 217 15.17 -10.22 3.23
CA HIS A 217 15.70 -9.04 2.57
C HIS A 217 15.73 -7.78 3.45
N PHE A 218 14.97 -7.78 4.54
CA PHE A 218 14.94 -6.71 5.54
C PHE A 218 15.08 -7.32 6.94
N PRO A 219 16.29 -7.78 7.30
CA PRO A 219 16.52 -8.54 8.55
C PRO A 219 16.14 -7.76 9.82
N GLN A 220 16.11 -6.41 9.74
CA GLN A 220 15.67 -5.55 10.84
C GLN A 220 14.14 -5.46 10.98
N ALA A 221 13.37 -6.03 10.05
CA ALA A 221 11.92 -5.87 10.04
C ALA A 221 11.25 -6.60 11.22
N VAL A 222 10.33 -5.92 11.87
CA VAL A 222 9.46 -6.46 12.92
C VAL A 222 8.12 -6.86 12.29
N PHE A 223 7.54 -7.96 12.75
CA PHE A 223 6.29 -8.50 12.23
C PHE A 223 5.17 -8.31 13.25
N LYS A 224 4.05 -7.71 12.81
CA LYS A 224 2.89 -7.46 13.67
C LYS A 224 1.62 -8.00 13.04
N ALA A 225 0.90 -8.84 13.78
CA ALA A 225 -0.41 -9.32 13.40
C ALA A 225 -1.50 -8.50 14.07
N PHE A 226 -2.57 -8.21 13.34
CA PHE A 226 -3.76 -7.55 13.89
C PHE A 226 -4.93 -8.54 13.89
N GLU A 227 -5.58 -8.63 15.04
CA GLU A 227 -6.81 -9.42 15.19
C GLU A 227 -8.05 -8.58 14.90
N ASN A 228 -9.12 -9.25 14.50
CA ASN A 228 -10.42 -8.60 14.23
C ASN A 228 -10.33 -7.44 13.21
N VAL A 229 -9.53 -7.64 12.19
CA VAL A 229 -9.41 -6.76 11.03
C VAL A 229 -9.11 -7.61 9.79
N GLY A 230 -9.73 -7.29 8.67
CA GLY A 230 -9.47 -7.90 7.38
C GLY A 230 -8.32 -7.25 6.63
N HIS A 231 -8.03 -7.77 5.44
CA HIS A 231 -7.03 -7.19 4.54
C HIS A 231 -7.37 -5.75 4.17
N GLY A 232 -6.47 -4.83 4.47
CA GLY A 232 -6.69 -3.40 4.21
C GLY A 232 -7.73 -2.75 5.11
N GLY A 233 -8.20 -3.41 6.18
CA GLY A 233 -9.26 -2.86 7.03
C GLY A 233 -8.79 -1.83 8.06
N LEU A 234 -7.48 -1.64 8.29
CA LEU A 234 -7.02 -0.73 9.33
C LEU A 234 -7.41 0.73 9.07
N ALA A 235 -7.22 1.23 7.86
CA ALA A 235 -7.48 2.62 7.55
C ALA A 235 -8.99 2.95 7.51
N ALA A 236 -9.81 2.04 7.00
CA ALA A 236 -11.25 2.25 6.89
C ALA A 236 -12.00 1.97 8.20
N LEU A 237 -11.64 0.89 8.90
CA LEU A 237 -12.41 0.39 10.05
C LEU A 237 -11.83 0.78 11.42
N LYS A 238 -10.51 1.07 11.48
CA LYS A 238 -9.79 1.37 12.74
C LYS A 238 -8.76 2.50 12.55
N PRO A 239 -9.15 3.67 12.03
CA PRO A 239 -8.22 4.74 11.68
C PRO A 239 -7.40 5.25 12.88
N GLU A 240 -8.02 5.34 14.08
CA GLU A 240 -7.31 5.75 15.30
C GLU A 240 -6.23 4.74 15.70
N LEU A 241 -6.50 3.45 15.56
CA LEU A 241 -5.52 2.39 15.80
C LEU A 241 -4.38 2.48 14.80
N LEU A 242 -4.70 2.66 13.52
CA LEU A 242 -3.68 2.85 12.48
C LEU A 242 -2.77 4.03 12.80
N VAL A 243 -3.34 5.18 13.16
CA VAL A 243 -2.58 6.39 13.48
C VAL A 243 -1.70 6.17 14.72
N ALA A 244 -2.26 5.63 15.81
CA ALA A 244 -1.50 5.35 17.02
C ALA A 244 -0.30 4.42 16.76
N GLU A 245 -0.49 3.39 15.93
CA GLU A 245 0.57 2.47 15.58
C GLU A 245 1.60 3.09 14.63
N LEU A 246 1.18 3.92 13.68
CA LEU A 246 2.12 4.68 12.83
C LEU A 246 2.95 5.65 13.68
N GLU A 247 2.34 6.36 14.61
CA GLU A 247 3.05 7.25 15.53
C GLU A 247 4.05 6.47 16.41
N ARG A 248 3.68 5.30 16.90
CA ARG A 248 4.59 4.42 17.65
C ARG A 248 5.80 4.01 16.82
N VAL A 249 5.59 3.61 15.56
CA VAL A 249 6.68 3.19 14.65
C VAL A 249 7.58 4.36 14.29
N MET A 250 6.99 5.54 14.01
CA MET A 250 7.74 6.76 13.66
C MET A 250 8.42 7.40 14.86
N GLY A 251 7.81 7.30 16.04
CA GLY A 251 8.35 7.82 17.29
C GLY A 251 9.50 7.01 17.83
N GLY A 252 9.88 5.87 17.20
CA GLY A 252 10.83 4.85 17.59
C GLY A 252 11.68 5.24 18.78
N LYS A 253 11.86 4.40 19.77
CA LYS A 253 12.61 4.72 21.00
C LYS A 253 13.78 5.62 20.64
N GLU A 254 13.71 6.91 21.02
CA GLU A 254 14.92 7.70 21.16
C GLU A 254 15.83 6.84 22.07
N GLU A 255 16.91 6.37 21.50
CA GLU A 255 17.98 5.73 22.29
C GLU A 255 18.38 6.76 23.34
N ARG A 256 17.98 6.50 24.59
CA ARG A 256 18.50 7.19 25.77
C ARG A 256 19.90 6.68 26.05
#